data_950c605bfd2bf51b100ff2cb02514156
#
_entry.id   950c605bfd2bf51b100ff2cb02514156
#
_cell.length_a   1.000
_cell.length_b   1.000
_cell.length_c   1.000
_cell.angle_alpha   90.00
_cell.angle_beta   90.00
_cell.angle_gamma   90.00
#
_symmetry.space_group_name_H-M   'P 1'
#
loop_
_entity.id
_entity.type
_entity.pdbx_description
1 polymer ?
#
loop_
_entity_poly.entity_id
_entity_poly.type
_entity_poly.pdbx_seq_one_letter_code
_entity_poly.pdbx_strand_id
1 'polypeptide(L)'
;MAQEYLPAPSNVRLADLMKEHNISQPELAKEIGCSKSTINRFISGAKGTLTHEQVLKIARLFNVSTDFLLGETNIPDRKNYDIAELGLSVEAAKSLYTGRVNTEVVNLLLENARFAELAMTELSTAFFRLLSEMY
;
A
#
# COMPACT_ATOMS: atom_id res chain seq x y z
N MET A 1 -3.76 -7.26 6.33
CA MET A 1 -3.97 -7.36 4.87
C MET A 1 -4.04 -5.99 4.25
N ALA A 2 -3.25 -5.74 3.23
CA ALA A 2 -3.36 -4.51 2.48
C ALA A 2 -4.72 -4.48 1.74
N GLN A 3 -5.48 -3.44 1.96
CA GLN A 3 -6.74 -3.25 1.27
C GLN A 3 -6.46 -2.71 -0.12
N GLU A 4 -6.94 -3.38 -1.15
CA GLU A 4 -6.82 -2.92 -2.53
C GLU A 4 -8.08 -2.20 -2.93
N TYR A 5 -7.90 -1.04 -3.54
CA TYR A 5 -8.99 -0.20 -4.05
C TYR A 5 -9.11 -0.35 -5.57
N LEU A 6 -10.27 -0.03 -6.09
CA LEU A 6 -10.46 0.04 -7.54
C LEU A 6 -9.62 1.19 -8.12
N PRO A 7 -9.08 1.03 -9.34
CA PRO A 7 -8.38 2.14 -10.01
C PRO A 7 -9.27 3.38 -10.11
N ALA A 8 -8.71 4.53 -9.75
CA ALA A 8 -9.43 5.79 -9.80
C ALA A 8 -8.46 6.96 -9.96
N PRO A 9 -8.86 8.04 -10.64
CA PRO A 9 -8.05 9.25 -10.70
C PRO A 9 -7.97 9.93 -9.32
N SER A 10 -6.97 10.78 -9.13
CA SER A 10 -6.65 11.40 -7.85
C SER A 10 -7.81 12.21 -7.24
N ASN A 11 -8.59 12.90 -8.07
CA ASN A 11 -9.74 13.66 -7.59
C ASN A 11 -10.85 12.77 -7.02
N VAL A 12 -11.09 11.63 -7.64
CA VAL A 12 -12.05 10.64 -7.15
C VAL A 12 -11.54 9.99 -5.85
N ARG A 13 -10.25 9.66 -5.80
CA ARG A 13 -9.61 9.13 -4.60
C ARG A 13 -9.75 10.05 -3.42
N LEU A 14 -9.49 11.34 -3.63
CA LEU A 14 -9.65 12.33 -2.56
C LEU A 14 -11.09 12.41 -2.08
N ALA A 15 -12.05 12.45 -3.00
CA ALA A 15 -13.47 12.48 -2.65
C ALA A 15 -13.88 11.26 -1.83
N ASP A 16 -13.42 10.08 -2.23
CA ASP A 16 -13.70 8.83 -1.52
C ASP A 16 -13.08 8.81 -0.11
N LEU A 17 -11.84 9.26 0.03
CA LEU A 17 -11.16 9.35 1.33
C LEU A 17 -11.89 10.32 2.28
N MET A 18 -12.32 11.48 1.77
CA MET A 18 -13.08 12.44 2.54
C MET A 18 -14.39 11.84 3.03
N LYS A 19 -15.06 11.09 2.19
CA LYS A 19 -16.31 10.40 2.51
C LYS A 19 -16.11 9.31 3.57
N GLU A 20 -15.08 8.47 3.40
CA GLU A 20 -14.73 7.42 4.35
C GLU A 20 -14.38 7.96 5.73
N HIS A 21 -13.65 9.08 5.78
CA HIS A 21 -13.21 9.72 7.03
C HIS A 21 -14.17 10.79 7.53
N ASN A 22 -15.28 10.99 6.83
CA ASN A 22 -16.33 11.95 7.20
C ASN A 22 -15.80 13.37 7.39
N ILE A 23 -14.95 13.82 6.49
CA ILE A 23 -14.34 15.17 6.49
C ILE A 23 -14.96 15.99 5.36
N SER A 24 -15.43 17.19 5.68
CA SER A 24 -15.98 18.13 4.69
C SER A 24 -14.88 18.90 3.96
N GLN A 25 -15.23 19.50 2.83
CA GLN A 25 -14.30 20.33 2.07
C GLN A 25 -13.73 21.52 2.87
N PRO A 26 -14.55 22.27 3.67
CA PRO A 26 -14.01 23.31 4.53
C PRO A 26 -13.06 22.81 5.61
N GLU A 27 -13.36 21.66 6.20
CA GLU A 27 -12.49 21.02 7.21
C GLU A 27 -11.15 20.62 6.60
N LEU A 28 -11.18 19.99 5.44
CA LEU A 28 -9.96 19.58 4.74
C LEU A 28 -9.12 20.81 4.36
N ALA A 29 -9.74 21.84 3.80
CA ALA A 29 -9.06 23.07 3.43
C ALA A 29 -8.37 23.73 4.63
N LYS A 30 -9.01 23.73 5.79
CA LYS A 30 -8.43 24.22 7.03
C LYS A 30 -7.22 23.40 7.48
N GLU A 31 -7.33 22.08 7.43
CA GLU A 31 -6.26 21.17 7.85
C GLU A 31 -5.02 21.27 6.97
N ILE A 32 -5.18 21.46 5.67
CA ILE A 32 -4.05 21.53 4.74
C ILE A 32 -3.61 22.96 4.39
N GLY A 33 -4.31 23.97 4.94
CA GLY A 33 -3.92 25.37 4.76
C GLY A 33 -4.19 25.95 3.38
N CYS A 34 -5.30 25.56 2.75
CA CYS A 34 -5.73 26.13 1.47
C CYS A 34 -7.19 26.62 1.54
N SER A 35 -7.67 27.21 0.46
CA SER A 35 -9.06 27.63 0.36
C SER A 35 -10.00 26.48 0.02
N LYS A 36 -11.25 26.59 0.45
CA LYS A 36 -12.30 25.64 0.08
C LYS A 36 -12.46 25.56 -1.44
N SER A 37 -12.29 26.66 -2.15
CA SER A 37 -12.39 26.67 -3.62
C SER A 37 -11.29 25.85 -4.29
N THR A 38 -10.12 25.80 -3.71
CA THR A 38 -9.02 24.93 -4.19
C THR A 38 -9.42 23.46 -4.14
N ILE A 39 -9.96 23.03 -3.01
CA ILE A 39 -10.45 21.66 -2.83
C ILE A 39 -11.60 21.36 -3.79
N ASN A 40 -12.56 22.26 -3.88
CA ASN A 40 -13.72 22.09 -4.76
C ASN A 40 -13.31 21.94 -6.23
N ARG A 41 -12.41 22.79 -6.73
CA ARG A 41 -11.91 22.71 -8.10
C ARG A 41 -11.21 21.40 -8.39
N PHE A 42 -10.38 20.94 -7.43
CA PHE A 42 -9.67 19.68 -7.59
C PHE A 42 -10.63 18.50 -7.68
N ILE A 43 -11.58 18.43 -6.75
CA ILE A 43 -12.56 17.32 -6.71
C ILE A 43 -13.48 17.33 -7.94
N SER A 44 -13.91 18.50 -8.39
CA SER A 44 -14.80 18.62 -9.54
C SER A 44 -14.13 18.33 -10.90
N GLY A 45 -12.81 18.18 -10.90
CA GLY A 45 -12.04 17.99 -12.13
C GLY A 45 -11.85 19.26 -12.95
N ALA A 46 -12.22 20.44 -12.42
CA ALA A 46 -11.92 21.72 -13.03
C ALA A 46 -10.40 21.98 -13.00
N LYS A 47 -9.94 22.91 -13.85
CA LYS A 47 -8.52 23.30 -13.91
C LYS A 47 -8.02 23.80 -12.55
N GLY A 48 -7.44 22.95 -11.78
CA GLY A 48 -6.84 23.27 -10.50
C GLY A 48 -6.00 22.09 -10.07
N THR A 49 -4.78 22.36 -9.69
CA THR A 49 -3.86 21.35 -9.17
C THR A 49 -3.57 21.64 -7.71
N LEU A 50 -3.44 20.58 -6.93
CA LEU A 50 -2.90 20.69 -5.59
C LEU A 50 -1.38 20.85 -5.69
N THR A 51 -0.80 21.65 -4.82
CA THR A 51 0.65 21.74 -4.71
C THR A 51 1.16 20.44 -4.11
N HIS A 52 2.46 20.14 -4.35
CA HIS A 52 3.12 19.00 -3.75
C HIS A 52 3.06 18.98 -2.21
N GLU A 53 3.16 20.14 -1.57
CA GLU A 53 2.99 20.23 -0.11
C GLU A 53 1.57 19.87 0.34
N GLN A 54 0.57 20.30 -0.41
CA GLN A 54 -0.84 19.98 -0.14
C GLN A 54 -1.09 18.48 -0.30
N VAL A 55 -0.54 17.86 -1.35
CA VAL A 55 -0.62 16.40 -1.57
C VAL A 55 0.00 15.65 -0.39
N LEU A 56 1.17 16.05 0.07
CA LEU A 56 1.83 15.43 1.23
C LEU A 56 1.00 15.55 2.50
N LYS A 57 0.43 16.72 2.76
CA LYS A 57 -0.42 16.96 3.93
C LYS A 57 -1.69 16.10 3.90
N ILE A 58 -2.32 15.98 2.74
CA ILE A 58 -3.51 15.13 2.55
C ILE A 58 -3.16 13.65 2.78
N ALA A 59 -2.07 13.19 2.21
CA ALA A 59 -1.62 11.82 2.38
C ALA A 59 -1.35 11.48 3.85
N ARG A 60 -0.73 12.38 4.58
CA ARG A 60 -0.48 12.23 6.02
C ARG A 60 -1.76 12.27 6.84
N LEU A 61 -2.68 13.17 6.50
CA LEU A 61 -3.96 13.29 7.19
C LEU A 61 -4.78 12.00 7.09
N PHE A 62 -4.85 11.41 5.92
CA PHE A 62 -5.59 10.17 5.70
C PHE A 62 -4.75 8.90 5.91
N ASN A 63 -3.50 9.05 6.29
CA ASN A 63 -2.55 7.95 6.50
C ASN A 63 -2.47 6.99 5.30
N VAL A 64 -2.36 7.56 4.11
CA VAL A 64 -2.16 6.83 2.86
C VAL A 64 -0.86 7.28 2.19
N SER A 65 -0.38 6.49 1.21
CA SER A 65 0.78 6.89 0.43
C SER A 65 0.42 8.00 -0.57
N THR A 66 1.40 8.81 -0.94
CA THR A 66 1.21 9.80 -2.02
C THR A 66 0.91 9.11 -3.35
N ASP A 67 1.53 7.97 -3.61
CA ASP A 67 1.29 7.17 -4.82
C ASP A 67 -0.16 6.72 -4.92
N PHE A 68 -0.74 6.28 -3.80
CA PHE A 68 -2.15 5.92 -3.74
C PHE A 68 -3.05 7.13 -4.02
N LEU A 69 -2.77 8.24 -3.37
CA LEU A 69 -3.55 9.47 -3.54
C LEU A 69 -3.48 9.98 -5.00
N LEU A 70 -2.32 9.87 -5.63
CA LEU A 70 -2.12 10.28 -7.02
C LEU A 70 -2.62 9.26 -8.06
N GLY A 71 -3.09 8.10 -7.62
CA GLY A 71 -3.63 7.07 -8.50
C GLY A 71 -2.59 6.14 -9.13
N GLU A 72 -1.33 6.21 -8.69
CA GLU A 72 -0.24 5.38 -9.22
C GLU A 72 -0.29 3.95 -8.68
N THR A 73 -0.94 3.74 -7.54
CA THR A 73 -1.15 2.41 -6.95
C THR A 73 -2.56 2.32 -6.38
N ASN A 74 -3.07 1.11 -6.26
CA ASN A 74 -4.37 0.83 -5.65
C ASN A 74 -4.25 0.37 -4.19
N ILE A 75 -3.04 0.34 -3.66
CA ILE A 75 -2.74 -0.07 -2.28
C ILE A 75 -2.44 1.19 -1.46
N PRO A 76 -3.24 1.48 -0.41
CA PRO A 76 -3.09 2.73 0.36
C PRO A 76 -1.90 2.75 1.31
N ASP A 77 -1.31 1.61 1.63
CA ASP A 77 -0.24 1.51 2.62
C ASP A 77 0.91 2.46 2.32
N ARG A 78 1.34 3.22 3.33
CA ARG A 78 2.41 4.22 3.19
C ARG A 78 3.79 3.62 3.06
N LYS A 79 3.97 2.40 3.51
CA LYS A 79 5.28 1.77 3.49
C LYS A 79 5.43 0.84 2.30
N ASN A 80 6.45 1.10 1.49
CA ASN A 80 6.94 0.16 0.49
C ASN A 80 8.08 -0.63 1.11
N TYR A 81 7.99 -1.94 1.05
CA TYR A 81 9.02 -2.80 1.61
C TYR A 81 10.05 -3.17 0.56
N ASP A 82 11.32 -2.87 0.83
CA ASP A 82 12.41 -3.35 0.00
C ASP A 82 12.61 -4.85 0.19
N ILE A 83 13.17 -5.50 -0.82
CA ILE A 83 13.48 -6.94 -0.78
C ILE A 83 14.32 -7.28 0.45
N ALA A 84 15.32 -6.45 0.77
CA ALA A 84 16.18 -6.65 1.93
C ALA A 84 15.43 -6.56 3.27
N GLU A 85 14.46 -5.62 3.36
CA GLU A 85 13.63 -5.48 4.57
C GLU A 85 12.72 -6.69 4.79
N LEU A 86 12.29 -7.33 3.71
CA LEU A 86 11.48 -8.55 3.77
C LEU A 86 12.32 -9.79 4.12
N GLY A 87 13.64 -9.68 4.09
CA GLY A 87 14.53 -10.82 4.28
C GLY A 87 14.58 -11.77 3.09
N LEU A 88 14.03 -11.39 1.95
CA LEU A 88 14.08 -12.20 0.74
C LEU A 88 15.43 -12.05 0.04
N SER A 89 15.92 -13.16 -0.54
CA SER A 89 17.03 -13.09 -1.48
C SER A 89 16.57 -12.50 -2.82
N VAL A 90 17.49 -11.97 -3.61
CA VAL A 90 17.19 -11.47 -4.96
C VAL A 90 16.59 -12.58 -5.82
N GLU A 91 17.09 -13.80 -5.72
CA GLU A 91 16.58 -14.94 -6.47
C GLU A 91 15.14 -15.31 -6.08
N ALA A 92 14.83 -15.29 -4.76
CA ALA A 92 13.47 -15.52 -4.29
C ALA A 92 12.51 -14.44 -4.79
N ALA A 93 12.92 -13.19 -4.74
CA ALA A 93 12.14 -12.07 -5.24
C ALA A 93 11.89 -12.17 -6.76
N LYS A 94 12.90 -12.55 -7.53
CA LYS A 94 12.76 -12.79 -8.97
C LYS A 94 11.80 -13.93 -9.28
N SER A 95 11.83 -15.00 -8.50
CA SER A 95 10.90 -16.12 -8.66
C SER A 95 9.45 -15.71 -8.46
N LEU A 96 9.20 -14.84 -7.50
CA LEU A 96 7.86 -14.26 -7.29
C LEU A 96 7.46 -13.32 -8.43
N TYR A 97 8.36 -12.42 -8.80
CA TYR A 97 8.09 -11.41 -9.83
C TYR A 97 7.85 -12.01 -11.21
N THR A 98 8.62 -13.02 -11.58
CA THR A 98 8.54 -13.67 -12.90
C THR A 98 7.45 -14.75 -13.00
N GLY A 99 6.71 -15.00 -11.93
CA GLY A 99 5.63 -15.98 -11.90
C GLY A 99 6.08 -17.43 -11.91
N ARG A 100 7.33 -17.71 -11.55
CA ARG A 100 7.82 -19.09 -11.38
C ARG A 100 7.17 -19.79 -10.21
N VAL A 101 6.68 -19.01 -9.26
CA VAL A 101 5.97 -19.49 -8.08
C VAL A 101 4.57 -18.86 -8.08
N ASN A 102 3.57 -19.65 -7.74
CA ASN A 102 2.21 -19.15 -7.60
C ASN A 102 2.14 -18.28 -6.34
N THR A 103 2.00 -16.96 -6.53
CA THR A 103 1.96 -16.00 -5.43
C THR A 103 0.73 -16.13 -4.54
N GLU A 104 -0.38 -16.65 -5.06
CA GLU A 104 -1.57 -16.94 -4.23
C GLU A 104 -1.25 -17.98 -3.17
N VAL A 105 -0.53 -19.05 -3.56
CA VAL A 105 -0.08 -20.08 -2.61
C VAL A 105 0.89 -19.50 -1.58
N VAL A 106 1.83 -18.69 -2.02
CA VAL A 106 2.79 -18.04 -1.11
C VAL A 106 2.07 -17.14 -0.11
N ASN A 107 1.12 -16.35 -0.57
CA ASN A 107 0.33 -15.48 0.31
C ASN A 107 -0.46 -16.29 1.34
N LEU A 108 -1.13 -17.35 0.90
CA LEU A 108 -1.88 -18.22 1.81
C LEU A 108 -0.98 -18.84 2.89
N LEU A 109 0.22 -19.26 2.51
CA LEU A 109 1.19 -19.81 3.47
C LEU A 109 1.66 -18.75 4.47
N LEU A 110 2.07 -17.59 3.98
CA LEU A 110 2.60 -16.51 4.83
C LEU A 110 1.55 -15.89 5.74
N GLU A 111 0.30 -15.85 5.31
CA GLU A 111 -0.81 -15.34 6.10
C GLU A 111 -1.33 -16.35 7.13
N ASN A 112 -0.95 -17.64 7.00
CA ASN A 112 -1.40 -18.69 7.88
C ASN A 112 -0.63 -18.66 9.21
N ALA A 113 -1.34 -18.45 10.31
CA ALA A 113 -0.73 -18.36 11.65
C ALA A 113 0.00 -19.64 12.04
N ARG A 114 -0.52 -20.80 11.65
CA ARG A 114 0.09 -22.09 11.97
C ARG A 114 1.38 -22.33 11.19
N PHE A 115 1.42 -21.94 9.93
CA PHE A 115 2.65 -21.97 9.14
C PHE A 115 3.71 -21.03 9.73
N ALA A 116 3.33 -19.81 10.11
CA ALA A 116 4.23 -18.86 10.74
C ALA A 116 4.83 -19.42 12.04
N GLU A 117 4.00 -20.07 12.85
CA GLU A 117 4.44 -20.73 14.08
C GLU A 117 5.45 -21.84 13.81
N LEU A 118 5.17 -22.72 12.84
CA LEU A 118 6.08 -23.79 12.41
C LEU A 118 7.38 -23.24 11.85
N ALA A 119 7.35 -22.16 11.10
CA ALA A 119 8.54 -21.51 10.55
C ALA A 119 9.44 -20.87 11.61
N MET A 120 8.90 -20.60 12.80
CA MET A 120 9.64 -20.03 13.94
C MET A 120 10.11 -21.08 14.95
N THR A 121 9.77 -22.35 14.77
CA THR A 121 10.12 -23.43 15.69
C THR A 121 11.32 -24.23 15.22
N GLU A 122 11.76 -25.21 16.05
CA GLU A 122 12.85 -26.14 15.73
C GLU A 122 12.57 -26.99 14.50
N LEU A 123 11.30 -27.13 14.10
CA LEU A 123 10.90 -27.82 12.89
C LEU A 123 11.48 -27.14 11.64
N SER A 124 11.67 -25.83 11.68
CA SER A 124 12.28 -25.08 10.60
C SER A 124 13.71 -25.51 10.32
N THR A 125 14.47 -25.82 11.38
CA THR A 125 15.86 -26.33 11.27
C THR A 125 15.91 -27.69 10.58
N ALA A 126 15.00 -28.60 10.96
CA ALA A 126 14.90 -29.92 10.32
C ALA A 126 14.49 -29.78 8.84
N PHE A 127 13.59 -28.87 8.53
CA PHE A 127 13.15 -28.58 7.17
C PHE A 127 14.29 -28.04 6.31
N PHE A 128 15.07 -27.10 6.83
CA PHE A 128 16.25 -26.57 6.16
C PHE A 128 17.29 -27.66 5.88
N ARG A 129 17.49 -28.56 6.82
CA ARG A 129 18.41 -29.68 6.62
C ARG A 129 17.97 -30.58 5.48
N LEU A 130 16.68 -30.91 5.42
CA LEU A 130 16.10 -31.70 4.33
C LEU A 130 16.26 -31.00 2.96
N LEU A 131 16.00 -29.70 2.90
CA LEU A 131 16.17 -28.92 1.67
C LEU A 131 17.62 -28.90 1.20
N SER A 132 18.57 -28.74 2.12
CA SER A 132 19.99 -28.71 1.75
C SER A 132 20.50 -30.06 1.25
N GLU A 133 19.90 -31.17 1.69
CA GLU A 133 20.21 -32.51 1.21
C GLU A 133 19.64 -32.80 -0.20
N MET A 134 18.67 -32.00 -0.65
CA MET A 134 18.03 -32.11 -1.97
C MET A 134 18.84 -31.45 -3.09
N TYR A 135 19.85 -30.66 -2.78
CA TYR A 135 20.67 -29.94 -3.76
C TYR A 135 22.00 -30.61 -4.02
#